data_941abb8e4f5a90356ac7dc807ceeaa9e
#
_entry.id   941abb8e4f5a90356ac7dc807ceeaa9e
#
_cell.length_a   1.000
_cell.length_b   1.000
_cell.length_c   1.000
_cell.angle_alpha   90.00
_cell.angle_beta   90.00
_cell.angle_gamma   90.00
#
_symmetry.space_group_name_H-M   'P 1'
#
loop_
_entity.id
_entity.type
_entity.pdbx_description
1 polymer ?
#
loop_
_entity_poly.entity_id
_entity_poly.type
_entity_poly.pdbx_seq_one_letter_code
_entity_poly.pdbx_strand_id
1 'polypeptide(L)'
;MYLELLRRDYKVTVGRTGDKEIDFVCDKSGEKLYVQVAYLLASDETVQREFGAYDNIRDNYPKYVVSLDEFDMSRNGIKHRNICDFLLAEEWN
;
A
#
# COMPACT_ATOMS: atom_id res chain seq x y z
N MET A 1 9.64 5.35 -3.83
CA MET A 1 8.96 4.36 -2.95
C MET A 1 9.79 3.11 -2.72
N TYR A 2 10.22 2.44 -3.77
CA TYR A 2 11.00 1.21 -3.66
C TYR A 2 12.28 1.40 -2.84
N LEU A 3 13.02 2.47 -3.11
CA LEU A 3 14.28 2.75 -2.39
C LEU A 3 14.05 3.01 -0.90
N GLU A 4 12.97 3.69 -0.56
CA GLU A 4 12.66 3.94 0.86
C GLU A 4 12.31 2.66 1.60
N LEU A 5 11.60 1.74 0.96
CA LEU A 5 11.28 0.45 1.54
C LEU A 5 12.55 -0.37 1.79
N LEU A 6 13.47 -0.37 0.81
CA LEU A 6 14.77 -1.03 0.99
C LEU A 6 15.60 -0.39 2.10
N ARG A 7 15.60 0.94 2.18
CA ARG A 7 16.32 1.67 3.23
C ARG A 7 15.86 1.26 4.63
N ARG A 8 14.58 0.93 4.78
CA ARG A 8 14.00 0.47 6.05
C ARG A 8 14.12 -1.04 6.27
N ASP A 9 15.00 -1.70 5.52
CA ASP A 9 15.32 -3.13 5.66
C ASP A 9 14.18 -4.07 5.27
N TYR A 10 13.24 -3.62 4.43
CA TYR A 10 12.22 -4.51 3.88
C TYR A 10 12.76 -5.27 2.67
N LYS A 11 12.42 -6.53 2.56
CA LYS A 11 12.56 -7.28 1.32
C LYS A 11 11.31 -7.01 0.49
N VAL A 12 11.49 -6.49 -0.72
CA VAL A 12 10.38 -5.98 -1.53
C VAL A 12 10.20 -6.87 -2.76
N THR A 13 8.97 -7.32 -2.97
CA THR A 13 8.59 -8.08 -4.17
C THR A 13 7.28 -7.53 -4.71
N VAL A 14 6.94 -7.88 -5.96
CA VAL A 14 5.64 -7.61 -6.54
C VAL A 14 4.72 -8.78 -6.17
N GLY A 15 3.53 -8.46 -5.66
CA GLY A 15 2.56 -9.48 -5.29
C GLY A 15 1.51 -9.71 -6.36
N ARG A 16 0.85 -10.85 -6.30
CA ARG A 16 -0.28 -11.16 -7.17
C ARG A 16 -1.31 -11.98 -6.41
N THR A 17 -2.58 -11.60 -6.53
CA THR A 17 -3.70 -12.34 -5.95
C THR A 17 -4.74 -12.56 -7.05
N GLY A 18 -4.77 -13.77 -7.62
CA GLY A 18 -5.59 -14.05 -8.78
C GLY A 18 -5.10 -13.28 -9.99
N ASP A 19 -5.95 -12.44 -10.56
CA ASP A 19 -5.64 -11.58 -11.70
C ASP A 19 -5.25 -10.15 -11.28
N LYS A 20 -5.13 -9.89 -9.97
CA LYS A 20 -4.79 -8.58 -9.43
C LYS A 20 -3.34 -8.55 -8.98
N GLU A 21 -2.68 -7.40 -9.16
CA GLU A 21 -1.31 -7.19 -8.73
C GLU A 21 -1.25 -6.23 -7.56
N ILE A 22 -0.31 -6.49 -6.65
CA ILE A 22 0.06 -5.59 -5.56
C ILE A 22 1.42 -5.00 -5.91
N ASP A 23 1.53 -3.67 -5.94
CA ASP A 23 2.76 -3.00 -6.36
C ASP A 23 3.97 -3.42 -5.52
N PHE A 24 3.82 -3.43 -4.20
CA PHE A 24 4.91 -3.83 -3.32
C PHE A 24 4.38 -4.73 -2.20
N VAL A 25 4.97 -5.92 -2.09
CA VAL A 25 4.80 -6.79 -0.94
C VAL A 25 6.13 -6.78 -0.19
N CYS A 26 6.09 -6.33 1.06
CA CYS A 26 7.30 -6.06 1.82
C CYS A 26 7.36 -7.00 3.02
N ASP A 27 8.50 -7.65 3.18
CA ASP A 27 8.75 -8.60 4.28
C ASP A 27 9.88 -8.08 5.15
N LYS A 28 9.69 -8.14 6.46
CA LYS A 28 10.71 -7.78 7.44
C LYS A 28 10.47 -8.52 8.74
N SER A 29 11.42 -9.35 9.13
CA SER A 29 11.38 -10.04 10.43
C SER A 29 10.09 -10.85 10.66
N GLY A 30 9.60 -11.50 9.60
CA GLY A 30 8.37 -12.31 9.67
C GLY A 30 7.07 -11.54 9.57
N GLU A 31 7.14 -10.22 9.44
CA GLU A 31 5.97 -9.37 9.24
C GLU A 31 5.87 -8.90 7.81
N LYS A 32 4.67 -8.55 7.37
CA LYS A 32 4.43 -8.08 6.02
C LYS A 32 3.81 -6.69 6.03
N LEU A 33 4.08 -5.95 4.95
CA LEU A 33 3.48 -4.66 4.66
C LEU A 33 3.12 -4.65 3.18
N TYR A 34 1.91 -4.25 2.85
CA TYR A 34 1.45 -4.15 1.47
C TYR A 34 1.28 -2.70 1.09
N VAL A 35 1.82 -2.30 -0.05
CA VAL A 35 1.74 -0.91 -0.54
C VAL A 35 1.31 -0.88 -2.00
N GLN A 36 0.24 -0.16 -2.28
CA GLN A 36 -0.17 0.23 -3.64
C GLN A 36 0.15 1.69 -3.82
N VAL A 37 0.64 2.07 -5.00
CA VAL A 37 0.97 3.46 -5.30
C VAL A 37 0.13 3.92 -6.48
N ALA A 38 -0.59 5.03 -6.30
CA ALA A 38 -1.35 5.68 -7.35
C ALA A 38 -0.94 7.14 -7.44
N TYR A 39 -1.07 7.73 -8.63
CA TYR A 39 -0.81 9.17 -8.77
C TYR A 39 -1.88 9.96 -8.03
N LEU A 40 -3.12 9.81 -8.46
CA LEU A 40 -4.29 10.41 -7.79
C LEU A 40 -5.44 9.41 -7.77
N LEU A 41 -6.21 9.41 -6.69
CA LEU A 41 -7.41 8.61 -6.56
C LEU A 41 -8.63 9.44 -7.04
N ALA A 42 -8.56 9.93 -8.27
CA ALA A 42 -9.47 10.96 -8.77
C ALA A 42 -10.84 10.44 -9.22
N SER A 43 -11.01 9.13 -9.36
CA SER A 43 -12.28 8.54 -9.79
C SER A 43 -12.60 7.30 -8.95
N ASP A 44 -13.89 6.97 -8.88
CA ASP A 44 -14.33 5.75 -8.20
C ASP A 44 -13.70 4.51 -8.80
N GLU A 45 -13.50 4.49 -10.12
CA GLU A 45 -12.87 3.37 -10.80
C GLU A 45 -11.43 3.17 -10.32
N THR A 46 -10.65 4.24 -10.20
CA THR A 46 -9.28 4.18 -9.69
C THR A 46 -9.27 3.72 -8.23
N VAL A 47 -10.17 4.28 -7.41
CA VAL A 47 -10.30 3.90 -6.01
C VAL A 47 -10.59 2.41 -5.89
N GLN A 48 -11.56 1.90 -6.64
CA GLN A 48 -11.91 0.48 -6.59
C GLN A 48 -10.78 -0.42 -7.08
N ARG A 49 -10.04 0.00 -8.11
CA ARG A 49 -8.92 -0.77 -8.61
C ARG A 49 -7.79 -0.87 -7.59
N GLU A 50 -7.40 0.24 -6.99
CA GLU A 50 -6.27 0.27 -6.05
C GLU A 50 -6.61 -0.40 -4.72
N PHE A 51 -7.74 -0.05 -4.13
CA PHE A 51 -8.17 -0.68 -2.87
C PHE A 51 -8.63 -2.12 -3.09
N GLY A 52 -9.27 -2.39 -4.21
CA GLY A 52 -9.79 -3.73 -4.52
C GLY A 52 -8.70 -4.78 -4.75
N ALA A 53 -7.47 -4.37 -5.02
CA ALA A 53 -6.36 -5.30 -5.13
C ALA A 53 -6.15 -6.11 -3.85
N TYR A 54 -6.60 -5.60 -2.71
CA TYR A 54 -6.47 -6.26 -1.42
C TYR A 54 -7.65 -7.18 -1.06
N ASP A 55 -8.69 -7.24 -1.89
CA ASP A 55 -9.92 -7.98 -1.56
C ASP A 55 -9.68 -9.45 -1.25
N ASN A 56 -8.69 -10.06 -1.89
CA ASN A 56 -8.39 -11.49 -1.72
C ASN A 56 -7.33 -11.75 -0.65
N ILE A 57 -6.82 -10.71 0.01
CA ILE A 57 -5.82 -10.85 1.06
C ILE A 57 -6.53 -10.78 2.40
N ARG A 58 -6.45 -11.86 3.17
CA ARG A 58 -7.22 -12.02 4.40
C ARG A 58 -6.37 -12.08 5.67
N ASP A 59 -5.12 -11.62 5.58
CA ASP A 59 -4.29 -11.50 6.77
C ASP A 59 -4.52 -10.17 7.48
N ASN A 60 -3.89 -9.98 8.64
CA ASN A 60 -4.02 -8.77 9.45
C ASN A 60 -2.84 -7.81 9.30
N TYR A 61 -1.98 -8.02 8.31
CA TYR A 61 -0.85 -7.13 8.09
C TYR A 61 -1.29 -5.80 7.51
N PRO A 62 -0.55 -4.72 7.80
CA PRO A 62 -0.90 -3.38 7.29
C PRO A 62 -0.98 -3.34 5.76
N LYS A 63 -2.01 -2.67 5.27
CA LYS A 63 -2.24 -2.49 3.84
C LYS A 63 -2.44 -1.01 3.56
N TYR A 64 -1.66 -0.48 2.65
CA TYR A 64 -1.68 0.94 2.32
C TYR A 64 -1.96 1.17 0.85
N VAL A 65 -2.67 2.25 0.58
CA VAL A 65 -2.70 2.90 -0.74
C VAL A 65 -2.08 4.28 -0.54
N VAL A 66 -1.05 4.58 -1.31
CA VAL A 66 -0.30 5.84 -1.22
C VAL A 66 -0.54 6.62 -2.50
N SER A 67 -0.86 7.89 -2.39
CA SER A 67 -1.09 8.76 -3.54
C SER A 67 -0.70 10.20 -3.24
N LEU A 68 -0.93 11.11 -4.20
CA LEU A 68 -0.72 12.54 -4.00
C LEU A 68 -1.94 13.25 -3.43
N ASP A 69 -3.05 12.53 -3.22
CA ASP A 69 -4.25 13.12 -2.62
C ASP A 69 -3.96 13.58 -1.20
N GLU A 70 -4.53 14.74 -0.83
CA GLU A 70 -4.32 15.33 0.49
C GLU A 70 -5.32 14.84 1.53
N PHE A 71 -6.47 14.32 1.10
CA PHE A 71 -7.52 13.84 2.00
C PHE A 71 -7.35 12.36 2.29
N ASP A 72 -7.62 11.96 3.53
CA ASP A 72 -7.58 10.56 3.91
C ASP A 72 -8.76 9.82 3.28
N MET A 73 -8.47 8.85 2.42
CA MET A 73 -9.46 8.04 1.72
C MET A 73 -9.48 6.59 2.21
N SER A 74 -8.96 6.34 3.40
CA SER A 74 -8.91 5.01 4.00
C SER A 74 -10.29 4.35 4.05
N ARG A 75 -10.34 3.05 3.77
CA ARG A 75 -11.58 2.28 3.77
C ARG A 75 -11.32 0.80 4.01
N ASN A 76 -12.30 0.10 4.58
CA ASN A 76 -12.28 -1.36 4.72
C ASN A 76 -11.01 -1.89 5.39
N GLY A 77 -10.44 -1.15 6.34
CA GLY A 77 -9.21 -1.54 7.01
C GLY A 77 -7.94 -1.26 6.23
N ILE A 78 -8.05 -0.71 5.03
CA ILE A 78 -6.92 -0.33 4.19
C ILE A 78 -6.65 1.15 4.40
N LYS A 79 -5.42 1.50 4.75
CA LYS A 79 -5.05 2.88 5.05
C LYS A 79 -4.64 3.61 3.79
N HIS A 80 -5.10 4.84 3.66
CA HIS A 80 -4.62 5.75 2.62
C HIS A 80 -3.72 6.80 3.27
N ARG A 81 -2.61 7.12 2.61
CA ARG A 81 -1.73 8.21 3.04
C ARG A 81 -1.25 8.97 1.81
N ASN A 82 -1.09 10.29 1.97
CA ASN A 82 -0.33 11.08 1.02
C ASN A 82 1.11 10.58 1.02
N ILE A 83 1.77 10.59 -0.15
CA ILE A 83 3.10 10.02 -0.28
C ILE A 83 4.12 10.69 0.66
N CYS A 84 4.03 12.01 0.85
CA CYS A 84 4.96 12.70 1.75
C CYS A 84 4.76 12.25 3.20
N ASP A 85 3.51 12.14 3.63
CA ASP A 85 3.20 11.68 4.98
C ASP A 85 3.67 10.25 5.19
N PHE A 86 3.49 9.39 4.19
CA PHE A 86 3.94 8.01 4.25
C PHE A 86 5.46 7.93 4.38
N LEU A 87 6.18 8.69 3.56
CA LEU A 87 7.65 8.66 3.57
C LEU A 87 8.25 9.27 4.85
N LEU A 88 7.55 10.22 5.47
CA LEU A 88 8.00 10.87 6.70
C LEU A 88 7.61 10.11 7.96
N ALA A 89 6.70 9.17 7.89
CA ALA A 89 6.29 8.38 9.05
C ALA A 89 7.45 7.55 9.56
N GLU A 90 7.60 7.46 10.88
CA GLU A 90 8.66 6.65 11.49
C GLU A 90 8.35 5.16 11.39
N GLU A 91 7.08 4.80 11.47
CA GLU A 91 6.63 3.41 11.41
C GLU A 91 5.38 3.30 10.52
N TRP A 92 5.25 2.15 9.88
CA TRP A 92 4.10 1.81 9.07
C TRP A 92 3.42 0.56 9.68
N ASN A 93 2.28 0.78 10.29
CA ASN A 93 1.55 -0.34 10.93
C ASN A 93 0.04 -0.22 10.76
#